data_d9ef93c239127f85d0b5139f97d450ab
#
_entry.id   d9ef93c239127f85d0b5139f97d450ab
#
_cell.length_a   1.000
_cell.length_b   1.000
_cell.length_c   1.000
_cell.angle_alpha   90.00
_cell.angle_beta   90.00
_cell.angle_gamma   90.00
#
_symmetry.space_group_name_H-M   'P 1'
#
loop_
_entity.id
_entity.type
_entity.pdbx_description
1 polymer ?
#
loop_
_entity_poly.entity_id
_entity_poly.type
_entity_poly.pdbx_seq_one_letter_code
_entity_poly.pdbx_strand_id
1 'polypeptide(L)'
;MGKRSTGIPEELSGGEQQRVSIARALITKPKLILADEPTGALDPITSREILNIFKDLHKNEDVAFLVVTHNREVASFADRSLELRDGRFVAQHGTDVDIGDLAGSREIIIDETGTVTLPPDILAKIGGAGRFELPKLSKDIINFERVESDKIVIEEKGELVLSPNCPACRYDYGKGTLQMCPECGANRPMIKT
;
A
#
# COMPACT_ATOMS: atom_id res chain seq x y z
N MET A 1 -26.85 15.96 22.53
CA MET A 1 -26.45 14.84 23.40
C MET A 1 -27.12 14.85 24.78
N GLY A 2 -27.41 15.99 25.40
CA GLY A 2 -27.94 16.06 26.76
C GLY A 2 -29.23 15.29 27.07
N LYS A 3 -30.07 14.99 26.07
CA LYS A 3 -31.32 14.25 26.27
C LYS A 3 -31.17 12.71 26.32
N ARG A 4 -30.00 12.15 26.01
CA ARG A 4 -29.73 10.70 25.96
C ARG A 4 -28.57 10.27 26.85
N SER A 5 -28.24 11.07 27.87
CA SER A 5 -27.10 10.80 28.78
C SER A 5 -27.25 9.53 29.61
N THR A 6 -28.44 8.95 29.66
CA THR A 6 -28.79 7.71 30.41
C THR A 6 -29.01 6.50 29.48
N GLY A 7 -28.88 6.68 28.15
CA GLY A 7 -29.06 5.59 27.19
C GLY A 7 -27.86 4.63 27.18
N ILE A 8 -28.10 3.39 26.80
CA ILE A 8 -27.06 2.39 26.57
C ILE A 8 -26.48 2.55 25.15
N PRO A 9 -25.22 2.17 24.91
CA PRO A 9 -24.56 2.35 23.61
C PRO A 9 -25.34 1.79 22.42
N GLU A 10 -26.02 0.69 22.58
CA GLU A 10 -26.80 0.00 21.54
C GLU A 10 -28.02 0.80 21.05
N GLU A 11 -28.50 1.76 21.84
CA GLU A 11 -29.61 2.66 21.47
C GLU A 11 -29.14 3.88 20.65
N LEU A 12 -27.83 4.08 20.51
CA LEU A 12 -27.25 5.19 19.77
C LEU A 12 -27.11 4.85 18.28
N SER A 13 -27.40 5.83 17.42
CA SER A 13 -27.03 5.74 15.99
C SER A 13 -25.52 5.65 15.83
N GLY A 14 -25.03 5.10 14.70
CA GLY A 14 -23.61 4.99 14.41
C GLY A 14 -22.84 6.33 14.55
N GLY A 15 -23.42 7.42 14.05
CA GLY A 15 -22.86 8.75 14.21
C GLY A 15 -22.84 9.26 15.65
N GLU A 16 -23.85 8.92 16.47
CA GLU A 16 -23.86 9.23 17.90
C GLU A 16 -22.78 8.43 18.64
N GLN A 17 -22.63 7.14 18.34
CA GLN A 17 -21.56 6.28 18.89
C GLN A 17 -20.17 6.83 18.53
N GLN A 18 -19.98 7.26 17.30
CA GLN A 18 -18.72 7.85 16.85
C GLN A 18 -18.41 9.16 17.57
N ARG A 19 -19.42 10.04 17.74
CA ARG A 19 -19.25 11.29 18.54
C ARG A 19 -18.92 11.01 19.99
N VAL A 20 -19.50 9.98 20.60
CA VAL A 20 -19.15 9.54 21.96
C VAL A 20 -17.71 9.02 22.02
N SER A 21 -17.28 8.26 21.04
CA SER A 21 -15.89 7.75 20.95
C SER A 21 -14.88 8.88 20.84
N ILE A 22 -15.15 9.89 20.01
CA ILE A 22 -14.33 11.10 19.87
C ILE A 22 -14.29 11.86 21.22
N ALA A 23 -15.46 12.10 21.84
CA ALA A 23 -15.53 12.79 23.12
C ALA A 23 -14.72 12.05 24.21
N ARG A 24 -14.79 10.72 24.24
CA ARG A 24 -14.01 9.88 25.15
C ARG A 24 -12.51 10.03 24.92
N ALA A 25 -12.06 10.06 23.67
CA ALA A 25 -10.66 10.25 23.33
C ALA A 25 -10.13 11.62 23.78
N LEU A 26 -11.00 12.65 23.75
CA LEU A 26 -10.63 14.03 24.12
C LEU A 26 -10.54 14.29 25.64
N ILE A 27 -11.09 13.42 26.48
CA ILE A 27 -11.12 13.60 27.96
C ILE A 27 -9.71 13.82 28.51
N THR A 28 -8.69 13.12 27.98
CA THR A 28 -7.30 13.21 28.41
C THR A 28 -6.54 14.38 27.80
N LYS A 29 -7.19 15.21 26.99
CA LYS A 29 -6.58 16.31 26.21
C LYS A 29 -5.34 15.86 25.43
N PRO A 30 -5.47 14.86 24.55
CA PRO A 30 -4.36 14.32 23.78
C PRO A 30 -3.88 15.33 22.74
N LYS A 31 -2.59 15.28 22.39
CA LYS A 31 -2.06 16.02 21.24
C LYS A 31 -2.20 15.25 19.93
N LEU A 32 -2.40 13.94 19.98
CA LEU A 32 -2.56 13.07 18.83
C LEU A 32 -3.69 12.09 19.08
N ILE A 33 -4.60 11.97 18.11
CA ILE A 33 -5.66 10.95 18.07
C ILE A 33 -5.38 10.01 16.91
N LEU A 34 -5.42 8.71 17.18
CA LEU A 34 -5.35 7.65 16.18
C LEU A 34 -6.78 7.23 15.85
N ALA A 35 -7.15 7.25 14.58
CA ALA A 35 -8.48 6.88 14.10
C ALA A 35 -8.36 5.84 12.98
N ASP A 36 -8.90 4.65 13.23
CA ASP A 36 -8.96 3.57 12.27
C ASP A 36 -10.37 3.49 11.69
N GLU A 37 -10.48 3.68 10.37
CA GLU A 37 -11.74 3.73 9.61
C GLU A 37 -12.86 4.53 10.30
N PRO A 38 -12.63 5.80 10.70
CA PRO A 38 -13.51 6.54 11.60
C PRO A 38 -14.92 6.79 11.03
N THR A 39 -15.12 6.56 9.74
CA THR A 39 -16.40 6.78 9.05
C THR A 39 -16.90 5.55 8.29
N GLY A 40 -16.21 4.40 8.41
CA GLY A 40 -16.47 3.20 7.61
C GLY A 40 -17.89 2.62 7.74
N ALA A 41 -18.54 2.80 8.91
CA ALA A 41 -19.90 2.33 9.17
C ALA A 41 -20.97 3.43 9.09
N LEU A 42 -20.62 4.63 8.57
CA LEU A 42 -21.52 5.78 8.56
C LEU A 42 -22.00 6.09 7.14
N ASP A 43 -23.18 6.70 7.06
CA ASP A 43 -23.67 7.28 5.81
C ASP A 43 -22.82 8.51 5.40
N PRO A 44 -22.86 8.93 4.12
CA PRO A 44 -22.02 10.03 3.62
C PRO A 44 -22.22 11.37 4.34
N ILE A 45 -23.45 11.67 4.77
CA ILE A 45 -23.76 12.94 5.45
C ILE A 45 -23.12 12.94 6.83
N THR A 46 -23.40 11.89 7.61
CA THR A 46 -22.82 11.71 8.96
C THR A 46 -21.29 11.61 8.90
N SER A 47 -20.72 10.96 7.88
CA SER A 47 -19.28 10.91 7.66
C SER A 47 -18.66 12.30 7.54
N ARG A 48 -19.26 13.19 6.74
CA ARG A 48 -18.82 14.58 6.59
C ARG A 48 -18.90 15.37 7.89
N GLU A 49 -19.96 15.16 8.68
CA GLU A 49 -20.08 15.77 10.00
C GLU A 49 -18.92 15.38 10.92
N ILE A 50 -18.55 14.10 10.95
CA ILE A 50 -17.42 13.59 11.74
C ILE A 50 -16.09 14.19 11.26
N LEU A 51 -15.85 14.25 9.95
CA LEU A 51 -14.65 14.85 9.38
C LEU A 51 -14.55 16.35 9.67
N ASN A 52 -15.68 17.08 9.67
CA ASN A 52 -15.72 18.48 10.08
C ASN A 52 -15.36 18.63 11.57
N ILE A 53 -15.83 17.74 12.45
CA ILE A 53 -15.42 17.73 13.86
C ILE A 53 -13.90 17.56 13.98
N PHE A 54 -13.27 16.67 13.20
CA PHE A 54 -11.81 16.51 13.20
C PHE A 54 -11.10 17.79 12.77
N LYS A 55 -11.56 18.44 11.70
CA LYS A 55 -11.01 19.73 11.26
C LYS A 55 -11.12 20.82 12.34
N ASP A 56 -12.27 20.92 12.97
CA ASP A 56 -12.52 21.91 14.01
C ASP A 56 -11.61 21.68 15.23
N LEU A 57 -11.44 20.41 15.64
CA LEU A 57 -10.56 20.05 16.74
C LEU A 57 -9.09 20.30 16.39
N HIS A 58 -8.67 19.97 15.17
CA HIS A 58 -7.32 20.26 14.72
C HIS A 58 -7.03 21.76 14.74
N LYS A 59 -7.96 22.56 14.17
CA LYS A 59 -7.79 24.00 14.00
C LYS A 59 -7.87 24.77 15.32
N ASN A 60 -8.79 24.38 16.22
CA ASN A 60 -9.12 25.17 17.41
C ASN A 60 -8.46 24.65 18.69
N GLU A 61 -8.16 23.35 18.77
CA GLU A 61 -7.64 22.68 19.97
C GLU A 61 -6.23 22.12 19.78
N ASP A 62 -5.58 22.37 18.64
CA ASP A 62 -4.23 21.89 18.30
C ASP A 62 -4.06 20.38 18.43
N VAL A 63 -5.09 19.61 18.10
CA VAL A 63 -5.09 18.15 18.12
C VAL A 63 -4.69 17.63 16.75
N ALA A 64 -3.64 16.83 16.68
CA ALA A 64 -3.26 16.12 15.47
C ALA A 64 -4.08 14.83 15.33
N PHE A 65 -4.37 14.43 14.09
CA PHE A 65 -5.06 13.19 13.76
C PHE A 65 -4.19 12.34 12.83
N LEU A 66 -4.01 11.07 13.18
CA LEU A 66 -3.52 10.04 12.27
C LEU A 66 -4.69 9.13 11.91
N VAL A 67 -5.16 9.24 10.69
CA VAL A 67 -6.33 8.49 10.20
C VAL A 67 -5.85 7.39 9.27
N VAL A 68 -6.27 6.15 9.54
CA VAL A 68 -6.11 5.02 8.61
C VAL A 68 -7.46 4.81 7.92
N THR A 69 -7.46 4.80 6.59
CA THR A 69 -8.69 4.61 5.81
C THR A 69 -8.39 4.13 4.40
N HIS A 70 -9.32 3.37 3.82
CA HIS A 70 -9.34 3.05 2.40
C HIS A 70 -10.26 3.98 1.58
N ASN A 71 -10.95 4.90 2.26
CA ASN A 71 -11.85 5.85 1.61
C ASN A 71 -11.10 7.10 1.15
N ARG A 72 -11.07 7.32 -0.18
CA ARG A 72 -10.39 8.46 -0.80
C ARG A 72 -10.99 9.82 -0.37
N GLU A 73 -12.30 9.90 -0.14
CA GLU A 73 -12.94 11.13 0.34
C GLU A 73 -12.42 11.49 1.73
N VAL A 74 -12.27 10.50 2.63
CA VAL A 74 -11.68 10.72 3.96
C VAL A 74 -10.21 11.13 3.85
N ALA A 75 -9.43 10.47 3.00
CA ALA A 75 -8.02 10.81 2.79
C ALA A 75 -7.83 12.25 2.27
N SER A 76 -8.75 12.75 1.43
CA SER A 76 -8.70 14.11 0.90
C SER A 76 -8.99 15.20 1.94
N PHE A 77 -9.55 14.85 3.10
CA PHE A 77 -9.74 15.79 4.21
C PHE A 77 -8.47 16.07 5.01
N ALA A 78 -7.46 15.22 4.89
CA ALA A 78 -6.20 15.37 5.60
C ALA A 78 -5.28 16.39 4.92
N ASP A 79 -4.46 17.10 5.70
CA ASP A 79 -3.44 18.01 5.17
C ASP A 79 -2.34 17.23 4.41
N ARG A 80 -2.15 15.97 4.76
CA ARG A 80 -1.19 15.07 4.12
C ARG A 80 -1.73 13.66 4.13
N SER A 81 -1.64 12.95 3.03
CA SER A 81 -1.95 11.54 2.98
C SER A 81 -0.77 10.72 2.46
N LEU A 82 -0.61 9.52 3.01
CA LEU A 82 0.41 8.55 2.62
C LEU A 82 -0.28 7.29 2.12
N GLU A 83 0.07 6.85 0.93
CA GLU A 83 -0.44 5.60 0.39
C GLU A 83 0.48 4.46 0.81
N LEU A 84 -0.09 3.48 1.53
CA LEU A 84 0.62 2.29 2.02
C LEU A 84 0.22 1.07 1.18
N ARG A 85 1.22 0.31 0.71
CA ARG A 85 1.02 -0.99 0.03
C ARG A 85 2.07 -1.97 0.48
N ASP A 86 1.63 -3.17 0.82
CA ASP A 86 2.51 -4.27 1.24
C ASP A 86 3.54 -3.86 2.32
N GLY A 87 3.10 -2.99 3.27
CA GLY A 87 3.92 -2.47 4.35
C GLY A 87 4.91 -1.37 3.95
N ARG A 88 4.84 -0.82 2.73
CA ARG A 88 5.71 0.24 2.23
C ARG A 88 4.91 1.47 1.82
N PHE A 89 5.47 2.65 2.06
CA PHE A 89 4.92 3.89 1.53
C PHE A 89 5.29 4.01 0.05
N VAL A 90 4.29 4.15 -0.81
CA VAL A 90 4.48 4.19 -2.26
C VAL A 90 4.22 5.56 -2.86
N ALA A 91 3.40 6.38 -2.21
CA ALA A 91 3.11 7.73 -2.64
C ALA A 91 2.68 8.61 -1.47
N GLN A 92 2.82 9.91 -1.62
CA GLN A 92 2.23 10.90 -0.73
C GLN A 92 1.50 11.98 -1.53
N HIS A 93 0.54 12.63 -0.87
CA HIS A 93 -0.19 13.78 -1.38
C HIS A 93 -0.11 14.90 -0.34
N GLY A 94 0.10 16.14 -0.79
CA GLY A 94 0.14 17.33 0.05
C GLY A 94 -1.21 18.01 0.22
N THR A 95 -1.21 19.22 0.79
CA THR A 95 -2.39 19.99 1.21
C THR A 95 -3.27 20.54 0.08
N ASP A 96 -2.77 20.62 -1.17
CA ASP A 96 -3.44 21.29 -2.28
C ASP A 96 -3.92 20.31 -3.36
N VAL A 97 -4.31 19.09 -2.95
CA VAL A 97 -4.73 18.06 -3.90
C VAL A 97 -6.21 18.23 -4.24
N ASP A 98 -6.50 18.65 -5.47
CA ASP A 98 -7.82 18.51 -6.04
C ASP A 98 -8.19 17.03 -6.14
N ILE A 99 -9.33 16.64 -5.55
CA ILE A 99 -9.86 15.26 -5.57
C ILE A 99 -10.03 14.76 -7.00
N GLY A 100 -10.20 15.67 -7.97
CA GLY A 100 -10.31 15.37 -9.40
C GLY A 100 -8.96 15.05 -10.06
N ASP A 101 -7.84 15.50 -9.52
CA ASP A 101 -6.49 15.33 -10.09
C ASP A 101 -5.49 14.66 -9.13
N LEU A 102 -5.93 13.59 -8.49
CA LEU A 102 -5.06 12.75 -7.64
C LEU A 102 -3.84 12.19 -8.39
N ALA A 103 -3.85 12.21 -9.71
CA ALA A 103 -2.75 11.72 -10.54
C ALA A 103 -1.67 12.79 -10.80
N GLY A 104 -2.03 14.09 -10.78
CA GLY A 104 -1.12 15.19 -11.13
C GLY A 104 -0.24 15.67 -9.98
N SER A 105 -0.71 15.55 -8.74
CA SER A 105 -0.02 16.05 -7.53
C SER A 105 0.61 14.96 -6.67
N ARG A 106 0.66 13.71 -7.19
CA ARG A 106 1.18 12.56 -6.47
C ARG A 106 2.70 12.52 -6.53
N GLU A 107 3.33 12.52 -5.37
CA GLU A 107 4.75 12.23 -5.23
C GLU A 107 4.98 10.72 -5.07
N ILE A 108 5.93 10.18 -5.82
CA ILE A 108 6.34 8.77 -5.71
C ILE A 108 7.50 8.68 -4.72
N ILE A 109 7.43 7.73 -3.81
CA ILE A 109 8.45 7.54 -2.77
C ILE A 109 9.45 6.49 -3.25
N ILE A 110 10.73 6.86 -3.21
CA ILE A 110 11.85 5.92 -3.31
C ILE A 110 12.34 5.66 -1.89
N ASP A 111 12.34 4.42 -1.45
CA ASP A 111 12.78 4.04 -0.12
C ASP A 111 14.31 4.08 0.03
N GLU A 112 14.81 3.90 1.26
CA GLU A 112 16.25 3.91 1.58
C GLU A 112 17.04 2.83 0.83
N THR A 113 16.39 1.78 0.37
CA THR A 113 17.00 0.71 -0.44
C THR A 113 17.06 1.05 -1.93
N GLY A 114 16.52 2.21 -2.33
CA GLY A 114 16.40 2.61 -3.73
C GLY A 114 15.25 1.93 -4.47
N THR A 115 14.31 1.29 -3.74
CA THR A 115 13.15 0.64 -4.34
C THR A 115 12.02 1.65 -4.54
N VAL A 116 11.41 1.63 -5.73
CA VAL A 116 10.19 2.37 -6.04
C VAL A 116 9.07 1.38 -6.36
N THR A 117 7.91 1.58 -5.73
CA THR A 117 6.71 0.82 -6.06
C THR A 117 5.73 1.74 -6.76
N LEU A 118 5.46 1.47 -8.03
CA LEU A 118 4.51 2.28 -8.80
C LEU A 118 3.07 1.90 -8.45
N PRO A 119 2.21 2.87 -8.16
CA PRO A 119 0.77 2.64 -8.03
C PRO A 119 0.19 2.02 -9.31
N PRO A 120 -0.84 1.13 -9.20
CA PRO A 120 -1.40 0.41 -10.35
C PRO A 120 -1.92 1.31 -11.47
N ASP A 121 -2.48 2.47 -11.13
CA ASP A 121 -2.95 3.44 -12.11
C ASP A 121 -1.81 4.09 -12.90
N ILE A 122 -0.68 4.38 -12.27
CA ILE A 122 0.54 4.84 -12.95
C ILE A 122 1.14 3.71 -13.78
N LEU A 123 1.22 2.51 -13.19
CA LEU A 123 1.71 1.33 -13.91
C LEU A 123 0.89 1.06 -15.18
N ALA A 124 -0.45 1.20 -15.11
CA ALA A 124 -1.32 1.06 -16.26
C ALA A 124 -1.07 2.15 -17.34
N LYS A 125 -0.88 3.42 -16.92
CA LYS A 125 -0.59 4.54 -17.83
C LYS A 125 0.69 4.36 -18.62
N ILE A 126 1.72 3.75 -18.02
CA ILE A 126 2.99 3.45 -18.72
C ILE A 126 2.97 2.13 -19.47
N GLY A 127 1.80 1.47 -19.60
CA GLY A 127 1.62 0.24 -20.37
C GLY A 127 1.94 -1.04 -19.59
N GLY A 128 1.90 -1.02 -18.23
CA GLY A 128 2.11 -2.18 -17.37
C GLY A 128 3.59 -2.47 -17.07
N ALA A 129 3.85 -3.64 -16.51
CA ALA A 129 5.20 -4.10 -16.23
C ALA A 129 6.01 -4.24 -17.53
N GLY A 130 7.32 -3.99 -17.45
CA GLY A 130 8.18 -4.07 -18.63
C GLY A 130 9.60 -3.59 -18.33
N ARG A 131 10.41 -3.52 -19.38
CA ARG A 131 11.77 -2.97 -19.32
C ARG A 131 11.70 -1.48 -19.63
N PHE A 132 12.47 -0.69 -18.91
CA PHE A 132 12.58 0.75 -19.10
C PHE A 132 14.04 1.14 -19.13
N GLU A 133 14.38 2.04 -19.99
CA GLU A 133 15.68 2.70 -20.05
C GLU A 133 15.63 4.02 -19.27
N LEU A 134 16.78 4.47 -18.82
CA LEU A 134 16.98 5.75 -18.15
C LEU A 134 17.75 6.70 -19.09
N PRO A 135 17.09 7.24 -20.14
CA PRO A 135 17.78 8.03 -21.16
C PRO A 135 18.28 9.36 -20.59
N LYS A 136 17.68 9.82 -19.51
CA LYS A 136 18.03 11.07 -18.88
C LYS A 136 18.00 10.94 -17.37
N LEU A 137 19.16 11.09 -16.76
CA LEU A 137 19.35 11.12 -15.32
C LEU A 137 20.02 12.43 -14.95
N SER A 138 19.38 13.24 -14.13
CA SER A 138 19.94 14.42 -13.51
C SER A 138 19.60 14.42 -12.02
N LYS A 139 20.15 15.38 -11.26
CA LYS A 139 19.90 15.46 -9.82
C LYS A 139 18.40 15.52 -9.47
N ASP A 140 17.61 16.14 -10.33
CA ASP A 140 16.20 16.46 -10.04
C ASP A 140 15.20 15.73 -10.97
N ILE A 141 15.71 14.98 -11.99
CA ILE A 141 14.84 14.35 -12.99
C ILE A 141 15.34 12.96 -13.31
N ILE A 142 14.43 11.99 -13.19
CA ILE A 142 14.62 10.62 -13.69
C ILE A 142 13.54 10.36 -14.74
N ASN A 143 13.95 10.13 -15.99
CA ASN A 143 13.05 9.74 -17.06
C ASN A 143 13.10 8.24 -17.26
N PHE A 144 11.94 7.62 -17.38
CA PHE A 144 11.78 6.21 -17.74
C PHE A 144 11.16 6.15 -19.13
N GLU A 145 11.86 5.58 -20.08
CA GLU A 145 11.33 5.31 -21.41
C GLU A 145 11.17 3.80 -21.57
N ARG A 146 9.98 3.39 -22.02
CA ARG A 146 9.71 1.96 -22.26
C ARG A 146 10.60 1.50 -23.41
N VAL A 147 11.37 0.46 -23.15
CA VAL A 147 12.04 -0.28 -24.21
C VAL A 147 10.95 -1.03 -24.97
N GLU A 148 10.68 -0.64 -26.21
CA GLU A 148 9.88 -1.45 -27.11
C GLU A 148 10.57 -2.82 -27.18
N SER A 149 9.95 -3.82 -26.61
CA SER A 149 10.46 -5.18 -26.71
C SER A 149 10.38 -5.58 -28.18
N ASP A 150 11.45 -5.44 -28.91
CA ASP A 150 11.76 -6.51 -29.84
C ASP A 150 11.56 -7.77 -29.01
N LYS A 151 10.64 -8.64 -29.43
CA LYS A 151 10.33 -9.89 -28.77
C LYS A 151 11.66 -10.43 -28.27
N ILE A 152 11.87 -10.42 -26.94
CA ILE A 152 12.93 -11.22 -26.39
C ILE A 152 12.51 -12.61 -26.78
N VAL A 153 13.01 -13.06 -27.92
CA VAL A 153 13.15 -14.46 -28.20
C VAL A 153 14.12 -14.88 -27.09
N ILE A 154 13.56 -15.28 -25.95
CA ILE A 154 14.28 -16.16 -25.06
C ILE A 154 14.55 -17.34 -25.98
N GLU A 155 15.69 -17.33 -26.65
CA GLU A 155 16.22 -18.54 -27.18
C GLU A 155 16.36 -19.43 -25.95
N GLU A 156 15.34 -20.25 -25.73
CA GLU A 156 15.41 -21.38 -24.84
C GLU A 156 16.44 -22.38 -25.41
N LYS A 157 17.68 -21.94 -25.52
CA LYS A 157 18.83 -22.79 -25.72
C LYS A 157 19.23 -23.31 -24.37
N GLY A 158 18.60 -24.37 -23.98
CA GLY A 158 18.94 -25.16 -22.82
C GLY A 158 17.78 -26.11 -22.53
N GLU A 159 17.97 -27.35 -22.82
CA GLU A 159 17.07 -28.40 -22.40
C GLU A 159 17.06 -28.45 -20.86
N LEU A 160 15.85 -28.36 -20.26
CA LEU A 160 15.70 -28.56 -18.83
C LEU A 160 15.97 -30.04 -18.52
N VAL A 161 17.10 -30.32 -17.90
CA VAL A 161 17.47 -31.68 -17.48
C VAL A 161 17.42 -31.80 -15.96
N LEU A 162 17.10 -33.01 -15.50
CA LEU A 162 17.16 -33.30 -14.06
C LEU A 162 18.62 -33.19 -13.58
N SER A 163 18.84 -32.49 -12.47
CA SER A 163 20.16 -32.34 -11.88
C SER A 163 20.86 -33.71 -11.69
N PRO A 164 22.10 -33.85 -12.08
CA PRO A 164 22.83 -35.12 -11.87
C PRO A 164 23.03 -35.41 -10.39
N ASN A 165 23.13 -34.40 -9.54
CA ASN A 165 23.45 -34.56 -8.13
C ASN A 165 22.40 -33.92 -7.22
N CYS A 166 22.20 -34.48 -6.04
CA CYS A 166 21.33 -33.92 -5.01
C CYS A 166 21.89 -32.60 -4.46
N PRO A 167 21.14 -31.52 -4.42
CA PRO A 167 21.62 -30.25 -3.90
C PRO A 167 21.87 -30.27 -2.37
N ALA A 168 21.21 -31.15 -1.65
CA ALA A 168 21.32 -31.24 -0.19
C ALA A 168 22.45 -32.16 0.29
N CYS A 169 22.57 -33.38 -0.25
CA CYS A 169 23.55 -34.38 0.21
C CYS A 169 24.58 -34.80 -0.85
N ARG A 170 24.51 -34.23 -2.06
CA ARG A 170 25.37 -34.52 -3.21
C ARG A 170 25.28 -35.96 -3.75
N TYR A 171 24.24 -36.71 -3.37
CA TYR A 171 23.98 -38.02 -3.93
C TYR A 171 23.93 -37.95 -5.46
N ASP A 172 24.66 -38.83 -6.14
CA ASP A 172 24.66 -38.88 -7.62
C ASP A 172 23.49 -39.76 -8.09
N TYR A 173 22.57 -39.14 -8.82
CA TYR A 173 21.41 -39.83 -9.39
C TYR A 173 21.73 -40.70 -10.61
N GLY A 174 22.92 -40.57 -11.15
CA GLY A 174 23.29 -41.25 -12.39
C GLY A 174 22.34 -40.91 -13.54
N LYS A 175 22.05 -41.87 -14.39
CA LYS A 175 21.07 -41.77 -15.48
C LYS A 175 19.63 -42.09 -15.05
N GLY A 176 19.36 -42.16 -13.75
CA GLY A 176 18.07 -42.52 -13.21
C GLY A 176 17.04 -41.39 -13.31
N THR A 177 15.75 -41.76 -13.31
CA THR A 177 14.59 -40.83 -13.39
C THR A 177 14.01 -40.49 -12.02
N LEU A 178 14.73 -40.80 -10.93
CA LEU A 178 14.29 -40.53 -9.57
C LEU A 178 14.00 -39.01 -9.39
N GLN A 179 12.83 -38.68 -8.88
CA GLN A 179 12.42 -37.30 -8.58
C GLN A 179 12.77 -36.85 -7.15
N MET A 180 13.04 -37.79 -6.27
CA MET A 180 13.45 -37.55 -4.89
C MET A 180 14.75 -38.28 -4.57
N CYS A 181 15.57 -37.67 -3.74
CA CYS A 181 16.81 -38.26 -3.27
C CYS A 181 16.54 -39.43 -2.28
N PRO A 182 17.06 -40.65 -2.54
CA PRO A 182 16.85 -41.79 -1.66
C PRO A 182 17.58 -41.65 -0.32
N GLU A 183 18.62 -40.82 -0.24
CA GLU A 183 19.43 -40.62 0.96
C GLU A 183 18.84 -39.58 1.91
N CYS A 184 18.32 -38.45 1.38
CA CYS A 184 17.88 -37.34 2.23
C CYS A 184 16.44 -36.88 1.97
N GLY A 185 15.72 -37.49 1.01
CA GLY A 185 14.35 -37.14 0.69
C GLY A 185 14.15 -35.81 -0.05
N ALA A 186 15.22 -35.11 -0.41
CA ALA A 186 15.13 -33.85 -1.13
C ALA A 186 14.64 -34.04 -2.56
N ASN A 187 13.80 -33.12 -3.07
CA ASN A 187 13.38 -33.14 -4.46
C ASN A 187 14.55 -32.86 -5.41
N ARG A 188 14.60 -33.60 -6.52
CA ARG A 188 15.59 -33.44 -7.58
C ARG A 188 15.20 -32.24 -8.46
N PRO A 189 15.98 -31.14 -8.48
CA PRO A 189 15.66 -29.97 -9.27
C PRO A 189 15.95 -30.19 -10.76
N MET A 190 15.21 -29.45 -11.60
CA MET A 190 15.58 -29.30 -13.01
C MET A 190 16.59 -28.15 -13.15
N ILE A 191 17.64 -28.38 -13.90
CA ILE A 191 18.67 -27.39 -14.21
C ILE A 191 18.72 -27.16 -15.73
N LYS A 192 19.07 -25.95 -16.15
CA LYS A 192 19.35 -25.66 -17.55
C LYS A 192 20.78 -26.08 -17.86
N THR A 193 20.98 -26.85 -18.91
CA THR A 193 22.30 -27.17 -19.49
C THR A 193 22.63 -26.22 -20.60
#